data_7700791816b1bc9f7729e78c2466f23d
#
_entry.id   7700791816b1bc9f7729e78c2466f23d
#
_cell.length_a   1.000
_cell.length_b   1.000
_cell.length_c   1.000
_cell.angle_alpha   90.00
_cell.angle_beta   90.00
_cell.angle_gamma   90.00
#
_symmetry.space_group_name_H-M   'P 1'
#
loop_
_entity.id
_entity.type
_entity.pdbx_description
1 polymer ?
#
loop_
_entity_poly.entity_id
_entity_poly.type
_entity_poly.pdbx_seq_one_letter_code
_entity_poly.pdbx_strand_id
1 'polypeptide(L)'
;MLKWVMSRVNGERHQYMGIPAPSSFGLLLLAVFSRYDAALSWARRRAAEAFGPVALESPTFEFCQTDYYQPTMGPDLRKLFLAFAERVDPARLVDIKLQTNAWEEEYAQASDHPEPRPVNLDPGYLALGKLVLASTKDFCHRIYLARGIYAEVTLFYRHGRWEHHPWTFADYRRGDYQQFFSQCREYLHRQLREEQPT
;
A
#
# COMPACT_ATOMS: atom_id res chain seq x y z
N MET A 1 1.06 -27.70 5.34
CA MET A 1 1.86 -28.35 6.39
C MET A 1 3.20 -27.60 6.42
N LEU A 2 3.39 -26.65 7.34
CA LEU A 2 4.65 -25.92 7.50
C LEU A 2 5.70 -26.88 8.06
N LYS A 3 6.75 -27.16 7.28
CA LYS A 3 7.91 -27.86 7.81
C LYS A 3 8.76 -26.87 8.62
N TRP A 4 8.79 -27.07 9.93
CA TRP A 4 9.75 -26.43 10.82
C TRP A 4 11.15 -26.96 10.48
N VAL A 5 12.04 -26.06 10.08
CA VAL A 5 13.46 -26.41 9.91
C VAL A 5 14.07 -26.42 11.30
N MET A 6 14.36 -27.60 11.81
CA MET A 6 15.17 -27.78 13.02
C MET A 6 16.65 -27.82 12.65
N SER A 7 17.42 -26.84 13.07
CA SER A 7 18.87 -26.96 13.05
C SER A 7 19.36 -27.56 14.39
N ARG A 8 20.19 -28.59 14.32
CA ARG A 8 20.87 -29.15 15.49
C ARG A 8 22.25 -28.48 15.64
N VAL A 9 22.47 -27.81 16.75
CA VAL A 9 23.76 -27.43 17.22
C VAL A 9 23.90 -28.05 18.61
N ASN A 10 24.95 -28.88 18.80
CA ASN A 10 25.38 -29.49 20.08
C ASN A 10 24.37 -30.35 20.83
N GLY A 11 23.50 -31.11 20.18
CA GLY A 11 22.73 -32.19 20.83
C GLY A 11 21.60 -31.74 21.76
N GLU A 12 21.42 -30.47 22.08
CA GLU A 12 20.37 -29.93 22.91
C GLU A 12 19.20 -29.43 22.04
N ARG A 13 17.97 -29.79 22.42
CA ARG A 13 16.76 -29.23 21.81
C ARG A 13 16.53 -27.85 22.38
N HIS A 14 17.13 -26.82 21.79
CA HIS A 14 16.70 -25.46 22.08
C HIS A 14 15.35 -25.24 21.39
N GLN A 15 14.31 -25.10 22.20
CA GLN A 15 13.00 -24.60 21.76
C GLN A 15 13.18 -23.11 21.52
N TYR A 16 13.51 -22.71 20.29
CA TYR A 16 13.67 -21.29 19.97
C TYR A 16 12.30 -20.62 20.06
N MET A 17 12.08 -19.88 21.14
CA MET A 17 11.08 -18.84 21.16
C MET A 17 11.48 -17.82 20.09
N GLY A 18 10.51 -17.34 19.30
CA GLY A 18 10.78 -16.33 18.26
C GLY A 18 11.48 -15.11 18.88
N ILE A 19 12.69 -14.85 18.45
CA ILE A 19 13.41 -13.63 18.84
C ILE A 19 12.83 -12.48 17.99
N PRO A 20 12.38 -11.38 18.61
CA PRO A 20 11.95 -10.21 17.84
C PRO A 20 13.07 -9.73 16.93
N ALA A 21 12.76 -9.58 15.66
CA ALA A 21 13.67 -9.02 14.67
C ALA A 21 13.01 -7.77 14.05
N PRO A 22 13.82 -6.79 13.62
CA PRO A 22 13.29 -5.65 12.86
C PRO A 22 12.50 -6.13 11.65
N SER A 23 11.40 -5.43 11.33
CA SER A 23 10.68 -5.68 10.08
C SER A 23 11.58 -5.39 8.88
N SER A 24 11.49 -6.23 7.84
CA SER A 24 12.10 -5.86 6.57
C SER A 24 11.40 -4.62 6.01
N PHE A 25 12.18 -3.67 5.49
CA PHE A 25 11.65 -2.50 4.80
C PHE A 25 10.81 -2.93 3.60
N GLY A 26 9.69 -2.24 3.39
CA GLY A 26 8.79 -2.45 2.26
C GLY A 26 8.93 -1.35 1.21
N LEU A 27 8.35 -1.57 0.03
CA LEU A 27 8.18 -0.54 -0.98
C LEU A 27 6.93 0.27 -0.64
N LEU A 28 7.07 1.57 -0.39
CA LEU A 28 5.93 2.45 -0.15
C LEU A 28 5.09 2.55 -1.42
N LEU A 29 3.79 2.36 -1.27
CA LEU A 29 2.79 2.55 -2.31
C LEU A 29 1.78 3.61 -1.87
N LEU A 30 1.32 4.41 -2.82
CA LEU A 30 0.20 5.33 -2.65
C LEU A 30 -0.79 5.13 -3.77
N ALA A 31 -2.02 4.71 -3.45
CA ALA A 31 -3.13 4.75 -4.37
C ALA A 31 -3.74 6.15 -4.32
N VAL A 32 -3.84 6.79 -5.49
CA VAL A 32 -4.42 8.11 -5.66
C VAL A 32 -5.63 7.98 -6.55
N PHE A 33 -6.79 8.47 -6.12
CA PHE A 33 -7.94 8.52 -6.99
C PHE A 33 -8.73 9.83 -6.87
N SER A 34 -9.19 10.28 -8.01
CA SER A 34 -9.92 11.53 -8.22
C SER A 34 -10.58 11.48 -9.60
N ARG A 35 -11.59 12.31 -9.81
CA ARG A 35 -12.12 12.62 -11.14
C ARG A 35 -11.30 13.72 -11.85
N TYR A 36 -10.46 14.45 -11.11
CA TYR A 36 -9.72 15.64 -11.57
C TYR A 36 -8.26 15.33 -11.85
N ASP A 37 -7.79 15.61 -13.08
CA ASP A 37 -6.37 15.47 -13.43
C ASP A 37 -5.48 16.39 -12.61
N ALA A 38 -5.97 17.57 -12.26
CA ALA A 38 -5.25 18.50 -11.40
C ALA A 38 -4.98 17.91 -10.01
N ALA A 39 -5.96 17.19 -9.43
CA ALA A 39 -5.82 16.52 -8.14
C ALA A 39 -4.83 15.34 -8.22
N LEU A 40 -4.91 14.52 -9.28
CA LEU A 40 -3.95 13.43 -9.50
C LEU A 40 -2.51 13.96 -9.64
N SER A 41 -2.33 15.03 -10.43
CA SER A 41 -1.03 15.68 -10.63
C SER A 41 -0.49 16.35 -9.35
N TRP A 42 -1.36 16.98 -8.58
CA TRP A 42 -1.02 17.58 -7.29
C TRP A 42 -0.57 16.51 -6.29
N ALA A 43 -1.34 15.45 -6.15
CA ALA A 43 -1.02 14.36 -5.23
C ALA A 43 0.33 13.70 -5.58
N ARG A 44 0.61 13.50 -6.87
CA ARG A 44 1.90 12.99 -7.34
C ARG A 44 3.08 13.86 -6.92
N ARG A 45 2.98 15.19 -7.14
CA ARG A 45 4.04 16.14 -6.73
C ARG A 45 4.21 16.16 -5.22
N ARG A 46 3.10 16.31 -4.48
CA ARG A 46 3.09 16.38 -3.02
C ARG A 46 3.69 15.14 -2.38
N ALA A 47 3.36 13.96 -2.92
CA ALA A 47 3.89 12.70 -2.45
C ALA A 47 5.38 12.52 -2.79
N ALA A 48 5.82 12.94 -3.98
CA ALA A 48 7.23 12.88 -4.37
C ALA A 48 8.12 13.81 -3.49
N GLU A 49 7.61 14.99 -3.13
CA GLU A 49 8.28 15.90 -2.19
C GLU A 49 8.47 15.30 -0.79
N ALA A 50 7.50 14.51 -0.33
CA ALA A 50 7.50 13.99 1.03
C ALA A 50 8.13 12.60 1.18
N PHE A 51 8.01 11.75 0.14
CA PHE A 51 8.41 10.34 0.20
C PHE A 51 9.56 10.00 -0.76
N GLY A 52 10.12 11.01 -1.44
CA GLY A 52 11.19 10.82 -2.41
C GLY A 52 10.70 10.49 -3.82
N PRO A 53 11.62 10.18 -4.74
CA PRO A 53 11.30 9.96 -6.15
C PRO A 53 10.32 8.81 -6.36
N VAL A 54 9.37 9.00 -7.29
CA VAL A 54 8.51 7.94 -7.78
C VAL A 54 9.32 7.02 -8.70
N ALA A 55 9.50 5.78 -8.29
CA ALA A 55 10.23 4.76 -9.05
C ALA A 55 9.36 4.09 -10.13
N LEU A 56 8.09 3.82 -9.79
CA LEU A 56 7.12 3.23 -10.71
C LEU A 56 5.78 3.94 -10.55
N GLU A 57 5.13 4.19 -11.67
CA GLU A 57 3.78 4.75 -11.74
C GLU A 57 2.92 3.87 -12.63
N SER A 58 1.72 3.55 -12.19
CA SER A 58 0.79 2.76 -12.99
C SER A 58 0.16 3.61 -14.09
N PRO A 59 -0.43 2.99 -15.13
CA PRO A 59 -1.45 3.67 -15.92
C PRO A 59 -2.55 4.22 -15.02
N THR A 60 -3.26 5.23 -15.50
CA THR A 60 -4.49 5.68 -14.87
C THR A 60 -5.62 4.74 -15.25
N PHE A 61 -6.27 4.17 -14.26
CA PHE A 61 -7.36 3.20 -14.41
C PHE A 61 -8.71 3.88 -14.14
N GLU A 62 -9.74 3.51 -14.88
CA GLU A 62 -11.12 3.81 -14.51
C GLU A 62 -11.48 3.07 -13.21
N PHE A 63 -12.12 3.79 -12.29
CA PHE A 63 -12.56 3.27 -11.01
C PHE A 63 -14.09 3.25 -10.94
N CYS A 64 -14.68 2.12 -11.34
CA CYS A 64 -16.11 1.90 -11.46
C CYS A 64 -16.63 0.68 -10.66
N GLN A 65 -15.81 0.12 -9.76
CA GLN A 65 -16.14 -1.11 -9.03
C GLN A 65 -17.10 -0.88 -7.85
N THR A 66 -17.37 0.37 -7.48
CA THR A 66 -18.27 0.71 -6.37
C THR A 66 -18.80 2.14 -6.51
N ASP A 67 -20.04 2.35 -6.12
CA ASP A 67 -20.67 3.68 -6.04
C ASP A 67 -20.45 4.35 -4.67
N TYR A 68 -19.73 3.68 -3.77
CA TYR A 68 -19.51 4.14 -2.39
C TYR A 68 -18.94 5.57 -2.30
N TYR A 69 -18.07 5.95 -3.24
CA TYR A 69 -17.41 7.25 -3.24
C TYR A 69 -18.21 8.35 -3.96
N GLN A 70 -19.19 8.01 -4.80
CA GLN A 70 -19.93 8.98 -5.61
C GLN A 70 -20.54 10.14 -4.82
N PRO A 71 -21.16 9.93 -3.62
CA PRO A 71 -21.74 11.03 -2.85
C PRO A 71 -20.72 12.08 -2.38
N THR A 72 -19.45 11.70 -2.26
CA THR A 72 -18.40 12.57 -1.71
C THR A 72 -17.33 12.97 -2.71
N MET A 73 -17.15 12.21 -3.79
CA MET A 73 -16.09 12.41 -4.78
C MET A 73 -16.61 12.61 -6.21
N GLY A 74 -17.92 12.49 -6.41
CA GLY A 74 -18.55 12.55 -7.74
C GLY A 74 -18.34 11.28 -8.58
N PRO A 75 -18.90 11.24 -9.79
CA PRO A 75 -18.75 10.15 -10.74
C PRO A 75 -17.40 10.20 -11.48
N ASP A 76 -17.16 9.21 -12.36
CA ASP A 76 -16.01 9.15 -13.29
C ASP A 76 -14.66 9.20 -12.60
N LEU A 77 -14.56 8.48 -11.47
CA LEU A 77 -13.32 8.40 -10.71
C LEU A 77 -12.25 7.63 -11.49
N ARG A 78 -11.04 8.13 -11.42
CA ARG A 78 -9.84 7.48 -11.96
C ARG A 78 -8.83 7.23 -10.85
N LYS A 79 -8.14 6.12 -10.93
CA LYS A 79 -7.17 5.68 -9.93
C LYS A 79 -5.82 5.39 -10.56
N LEU A 80 -4.75 5.79 -9.88
CA LEU A 80 -3.39 5.41 -10.22
C LEU A 80 -2.64 5.00 -8.96
N PHE A 81 -1.53 4.30 -9.14
CA PHE A 81 -0.65 3.88 -8.06
C PHE A 81 0.75 4.47 -8.27
N LEU A 82 1.32 4.97 -7.20
CA LEU A 82 2.70 5.44 -7.12
C LEU A 82 3.50 4.51 -6.23
N ALA A 83 4.66 4.07 -6.68
CA ALA A 83 5.63 3.35 -5.87
C ALA A 83 6.90 4.19 -5.75
N PHE A 84 7.42 4.35 -4.53
CA PHE A 84 8.54 5.25 -4.25
C PHE A 84 9.88 4.51 -4.27
N ALA A 85 10.95 5.20 -4.67
CA ALA A 85 12.27 4.61 -4.77
C ALA A 85 12.85 4.20 -3.41
N GLU A 86 12.58 5.02 -2.39
CA GLU A 86 13.03 4.76 -1.04
C GLU A 86 12.12 3.74 -0.35
N ARG A 87 12.75 2.76 0.29
CA ARG A 87 12.03 1.78 1.08
C ARG A 87 11.56 2.38 2.39
N VAL A 88 10.42 1.92 2.87
CA VAL A 88 9.79 2.41 4.08
C VAL A 88 9.79 1.35 5.18
N ASP A 89 10.04 1.79 6.42
CA ASP A 89 9.74 0.96 7.58
C ASP A 89 8.21 0.83 7.72
N PRO A 90 7.64 -0.39 7.72
CA PRO A 90 6.21 -0.61 7.94
C PRO A 90 5.65 0.05 9.19
N ALA A 91 6.44 0.28 10.22
CA ALA A 91 6.02 0.99 11.43
C ALA A 91 5.59 2.44 11.17
N ARG A 92 6.08 3.07 10.09
CA ARG A 92 5.69 4.42 9.68
C ARG A 92 4.30 4.51 9.03
N LEU A 93 3.64 3.39 8.77
CA LEU A 93 2.37 3.37 8.03
C LEU A 93 1.29 4.24 8.68
N VAL A 94 1.26 4.31 10.02
CA VAL A 94 0.33 5.16 10.78
C VAL A 94 0.58 6.63 10.49
N ASP A 95 1.84 7.08 10.56
CA ASP A 95 2.20 8.48 10.31
C ASP A 95 1.91 8.89 8.87
N ILE A 96 2.22 8.01 7.92
CA ILE A 96 1.98 8.22 6.50
C ILE A 96 0.46 8.35 6.22
N LYS A 97 -0.39 7.50 6.84
CA LYS A 97 -1.85 7.59 6.64
C LYS A 97 -2.41 8.88 7.23
N LEU A 98 -1.96 9.29 8.39
CA LEU A 98 -2.39 10.56 8.99
C LEU A 98 -1.95 11.76 8.12
N GLN A 99 -0.73 11.72 7.60
CA GLN A 99 -0.21 12.74 6.71
C GLN A 99 -1.01 12.83 5.41
N THR A 100 -1.32 11.69 4.78
CA THR A 100 -2.11 11.68 3.54
C THR A 100 -3.55 12.12 3.78
N ASN A 101 -4.15 11.81 4.93
CA ASN A 101 -5.47 12.33 5.30
C ASN A 101 -5.45 13.88 5.43
N ALA A 102 -4.42 14.43 6.08
CA ALA A 102 -4.27 15.88 6.19
C ALA A 102 -4.11 16.54 4.79
N TRP A 103 -3.44 15.88 3.86
CA TRP A 103 -3.33 16.36 2.48
C TRP A 103 -4.65 16.30 1.71
N GLU A 104 -5.48 15.31 1.94
CA GLU A 104 -6.84 15.27 1.37
C GLU A 104 -7.64 16.50 1.82
N GLU A 105 -7.56 16.86 3.11
CA GLU A 105 -8.22 18.04 3.68
C GLU A 105 -7.61 19.34 3.14
N GLU A 106 -6.27 19.45 3.07
CA GLU A 106 -5.54 20.59 2.49
C GLU A 106 -6.02 20.84 1.05
N TYR A 107 -6.07 19.78 0.23
CA TYR A 107 -6.49 19.91 -1.16
C TYR A 107 -7.97 20.30 -1.29
N ALA A 108 -8.84 19.71 -0.49
CA ALA A 108 -10.26 20.03 -0.48
C ALA A 108 -10.53 21.50 -0.12
N GLN A 109 -9.76 22.07 0.82
CA GLN A 109 -9.87 23.47 1.23
C GLN A 109 -9.27 24.46 0.21
N ALA A 110 -8.22 24.04 -0.50
CA ALA A 110 -7.51 24.91 -1.44
C ALA A 110 -8.08 24.88 -2.87
N SER A 111 -8.96 23.93 -3.18
CA SER A 111 -9.55 23.75 -4.52
C SER A 111 -10.98 24.28 -4.57
N ASP A 112 -11.41 24.77 -5.75
CA ASP A 112 -12.80 25.19 -6.01
C ASP A 112 -13.69 24.04 -6.51
N HIS A 113 -13.34 22.79 -6.19
CA HIS A 113 -14.14 21.64 -6.59
C HIS A 113 -15.43 21.53 -5.76
N PRO A 114 -16.57 21.19 -6.38
CA PRO A 114 -17.86 21.13 -5.65
C PRO A 114 -17.97 19.91 -4.72
N GLU A 115 -17.17 18.86 -4.96
CA GLU A 115 -17.18 17.66 -4.13
C GLU A 115 -16.45 17.90 -2.80
N PRO A 116 -17.01 17.46 -1.67
CA PRO A 116 -16.38 17.64 -0.36
C PRO A 116 -15.05 16.88 -0.21
N ARG A 117 -14.80 15.88 -1.07
CA ARG A 117 -13.59 15.09 -1.09
C ARG A 117 -13.08 14.90 -2.52
N PRO A 118 -12.41 15.90 -3.11
CA PRO A 118 -12.02 15.87 -4.52
C PRO A 118 -10.85 14.92 -4.81
N VAL A 119 -10.11 14.47 -3.79
CA VAL A 119 -9.02 13.49 -3.90
C VAL A 119 -9.08 12.49 -2.75
N ASN A 120 -8.66 11.24 -3.01
CA ASN A 120 -8.43 10.23 -1.98
C ASN A 120 -7.03 9.64 -2.10
N LEU A 121 -6.37 9.48 -0.96
CA LEU A 121 -5.00 9.01 -0.83
C LEU A 121 -4.94 7.81 0.12
N ASP A 122 -4.75 6.61 -0.45
CA ASP A 122 -4.64 5.37 0.33
C ASP A 122 -3.20 4.84 0.30
N PRO A 123 -2.40 5.13 1.33
CA PRO A 123 -1.06 4.61 1.45
C PRO A 123 -1.06 3.15 1.89
N GLY A 124 0.00 2.47 1.49
CA GLY A 124 0.30 1.11 1.88
C GLY A 124 1.76 0.79 1.66
N TYR A 125 2.13 -0.44 1.90
CA TYR A 125 3.44 -0.94 1.51
C TYR A 125 3.34 -2.32 0.89
N LEU A 126 4.28 -2.59 -0.02
CA LEU A 126 4.45 -3.90 -0.62
C LEU A 126 5.71 -4.55 -0.04
N ALA A 127 5.56 -5.76 0.49
CA ALA A 127 6.65 -6.68 0.78
C ALA A 127 6.63 -7.83 -0.24
N LEU A 128 7.67 -8.66 -0.29
CA LEU A 128 7.76 -9.75 -1.28
C LEU A 128 6.57 -10.73 -1.22
N GLY A 129 5.94 -10.87 -0.07
CA GLY A 129 4.82 -11.81 0.15
C GLY A 129 3.45 -11.17 0.30
N LYS A 130 3.34 -9.85 0.37
CA LYS A 130 2.05 -9.18 0.65
C LYS A 130 2.00 -7.72 0.24
N LEU A 131 0.77 -7.24 -0.04
CA LEU A 131 0.40 -5.83 -0.11
C LEU A 131 -0.46 -5.50 1.12
N VAL A 132 -0.05 -4.49 1.87
CA VAL A 132 -0.76 -4.01 3.06
C VAL A 132 -1.22 -2.58 2.81
N LEU A 133 -2.49 -2.29 3.11
CA LEU A 133 -3.06 -0.94 3.05
C LEU A 133 -3.40 -0.43 4.45
N ALA A 134 -3.30 0.88 4.62
CA ALA A 134 -3.79 1.58 5.79
C ALA A 134 -5.25 1.99 5.63
N SER A 135 -5.99 2.02 6.74
CA SER A 135 -7.39 2.44 6.78
C SER A 135 -7.71 3.17 8.09
N THR A 136 -8.70 4.07 8.05
CA THR A 136 -9.30 4.70 9.23
C THR A 136 -10.54 3.96 9.74
N LYS A 137 -10.95 2.88 9.06
CA LYS A 137 -12.18 2.13 9.39
C LYS A 137 -11.83 0.82 10.03
N ASP A 138 -12.52 0.49 11.12
CA ASP A 138 -12.46 -0.82 11.75
C ASP A 138 -13.33 -1.83 10.98
N PHE A 139 -12.79 -3.01 10.72
CA PHE A 139 -13.48 -4.15 10.16
C PHE A 139 -12.87 -5.45 10.70
N CYS A 140 -13.63 -6.55 10.67
CA CYS A 140 -13.23 -7.85 11.23
C CYS A 140 -11.90 -8.41 10.70
N HIS A 141 -11.43 -7.96 9.54
CA HIS A 141 -10.18 -8.37 8.90
C HIS A 141 -9.04 -7.34 9.04
N ARG A 142 -9.28 -6.26 9.80
CA ARG A 142 -8.30 -5.19 10.00
C ARG A 142 -7.70 -5.27 11.39
N ILE A 143 -6.45 -4.95 11.47
CA ILE A 143 -5.67 -4.92 12.71
C ILE A 143 -5.46 -3.47 13.10
N TYR A 144 -5.87 -3.10 14.31
CA TYR A 144 -5.59 -1.78 14.86
C TYR A 144 -4.08 -1.59 15.06
N LEU A 145 -3.55 -0.50 14.54
CA LEU A 145 -2.14 -0.13 14.72
C LEU A 145 -1.98 0.90 15.83
N ALA A 146 -2.43 2.11 15.60
CA ALA A 146 -2.40 3.22 16.56
C ALA A 146 -3.22 4.42 16.02
N ARG A 147 -3.61 5.34 16.88
CA ARG A 147 -4.19 6.66 16.55
C ARG A 147 -5.36 6.60 15.55
N GLY A 148 -6.22 5.58 15.68
CA GLY A 148 -7.37 5.37 14.79
C GLY A 148 -7.03 4.78 13.42
N ILE A 149 -5.80 4.33 13.21
CA ILE A 149 -5.35 3.70 11.97
C ILE A 149 -5.29 2.19 12.13
N TYR A 150 -5.81 1.51 11.13
CA TYR A 150 -5.83 0.07 10.96
C TYR A 150 -5.01 -0.33 9.73
N ALA A 151 -4.58 -1.58 9.69
CA ALA A 151 -3.96 -2.19 8.52
C ALA A 151 -4.71 -3.44 8.08
N GLU A 152 -4.68 -3.73 6.78
CA GLU A 152 -5.17 -4.99 6.23
C GLU A 152 -4.18 -5.57 5.22
N VAL A 153 -4.06 -6.89 5.19
CA VAL A 153 -3.40 -7.57 4.07
C VAL A 153 -4.41 -7.64 2.93
N THR A 154 -4.25 -6.72 1.98
CA THR A 154 -5.16 -6.58 0.83
C THR A 154 -4.91 -7.69 -0.21
N LEU A 155 -3.64 -7.98 -0.49
CA LEU A 155 -3.23 -9.07 -1.37
C LEU A 155 -2.07 -9.83 -0.74
N PHE A 156 -1.93 -11.10 -1.10
CA PHE A 156 -0.75 -11.90 -0.75
C PHE A 156 -0.19 -12.61 -1.97
N TYR A 157 1.14 -12.76 -2.01
CA TYR A 157 1.84 -13.38 -3.13
C TYR A 157 2.14 -14.84 -2.82
N ARG A 158 1.60 -15.74 -3.64
CA ARG A 158 1.76 -17.17 -3.46
C ARG A 158 1.78 -17.89 -4.81
N HIS A 159 2.58 -18.94 -4.94
CA HIS A 159 2.68 -19.75 -6.15
C HIS A 159 2.90 -18.93 -7.44
N GLY A 160 3.73 -17.87 -7.34
CA GLY A 160 4.06 -17.04 -8.51
C GLY A 160 3.01 -15.99 -8.90
N ARG A 161 1.96 -15.79 -8.10
CA ARG A 161 0.89 -14.84 -8.41
C ARG A 161 0.35 -14.14 -7.16
N TRP A 162 -0.32 -13.01 -7.38
CA TRP A 162 -1.12 -12.35 -6.36
C TRP A 162 -2.44 -13.10 -6.16
N GLU A 163 -2.78 -13.32 -4.92
CA GLU A 163 -4.04 -13.91 -4.47
C GLU A 163 -4.74 -12.90 -3.56
N HIS A 164 -6.08 -12.99 -3.47
CA HIS A 164 -6.90 -12.10 -2.68
C HIS A 164 -7.72 -12.86 -1.63
N HIS A 165 -8.11 -12.17 -0.58
CA HIS A 165 -9.05 -12.65 0.42
C HIS A 165 -10.50 -12.40 -0.02
N PRO A 166 -11.50 -13.07 0.60
CA PRO A 166 -12.92 -12.80 0.32
C PRO A 166 -13.34 -11.35 0.54
N TRP A 167 -12.67 -10.64 1.45
CA TRP A 167 -12.94 -9.24 1.79
C TRP A 167 -12.09 -8.23 1.02
N THR A 168 -11.14 -8.66 0.21
CA THR A 168 -10.34 -7.75 -0.62
C THR A 168 -11.25 -6.92 -1.51
N PHE A 169 -11.02 -5.62 -1.57
CA PHE A 169 -11.74 -4.68 -2.43
C PHE A 169 -11.77 -5.18 -3.88
N ALA A 170 -12.92 -4.99 -4.54
CA ALA A 170 -13.15 -5.55 -5.88
C ALA A 170 -12.14 -5.04 -6.93
N ASP A 171 -11.72 -3.77 -6.83
CA ASP A 171 -10.73 -3.17 -7.70
C ASP A 171 -9.33 -3.81 -7.55
N TYR A 172 -8.91 -4.18 -6.33
CA TYR A 172 -7.63 -4.86 -6.12
C TYR A 172 -7.59 -6.30 -6.64
N ARG A 173 -8.75 -6.89 -6.99
CA ARG A 173 -8.84 -8.21 -7.63
C ARG A 173 -8.58 -8.15 -9.14
N ARG A 174 -8.49 -6.96 -9.74
CA ARG A 174 -8.24 -6.74 -11.17
C ARG A 174 -6.85 -7.22 -11.57
N GLY A 175 -6.77 -7.87 -12.73
CA GLY A 175 -5.50 -8.38 -13.25
C GLY A 175 -4.51 -7.27 -13.65
N ASP A 176 -5.01 -6.12 -14.16
CA ASP A 176 -4.17 -4.97 -14.51
C ASP A 176 -3.53 -4.31 -13.29
N TYR A 177 -4.23 -4.21 -12.15
CA TYR A 177 -3.64 -3.77 -10.87
C TYR A 177 -2.57 -4.74 -10.39
N GLN A 178 -2.86 -6.04 -10.44
CA GLN A 178 -1.92 -7.09 -10.00
C GLN A 178 -0.68 -7.16 -10.90
N GLN A 179 -0.80 -6.81 -12.18
CA GLN A 179 0.34 -6.67 -13.08
C GLN A 179 1.27 -5.54 -12.62
N PHE A 180 0.72 -4.37 -12.25
CA PHE A 180 1.51 -3.29 -11.68
C PHE A 180 2.18 -3.68 -10.35
N PHE A 181 1.44 -4.34 -9.44
CA PHE A 181 2.03 -4.81 -8.19
C PHE A 181 3.11 -5.88 -8.40
N SER A 182 3.05 -6.65 -9.48
CA SER A 182 4.13 -7.57 -9.86
C SER A 182 5.39 -6.82 -10.28
N GLN A 183 5.27 -5.74 -11.04
CA GLN A 183 6.40 -4.85 -11.37
C GLN A 183 7.01 -4.22 -10.10
N CYS A 184 6.17 -3.75 -9.19
CA CYS A 184 6.61 -3.22 -7.89
C CYS A 184 7.37 -4.28 -7.07
N ARG A 185 6.87 -5.53 -7.06
CA ARG A 185 7.52 -6.64 -6.37
C ARG A 185 8.88 -6.98 -6.96
N GLU A 186 9.00 -6.98 -8.28
CA GLU A 186 10.27 -7.21 -8.96
C GLU A 186 11.27 -6.08 -8.68
N TYR A 187 10.81 -4.83 -8.66
CA TYR A 187 11.63 -3.69 -8.29
C TYR A 187 12.18 -3.83 -6.87
N LEU A 188 11.32 -4.11 -5.88
CA LEU A 188 11.74 -4.36 -4.50
C LEU A 188 12.72 -5.54 -4.40
N HIS A 189 12.46 -6.62 -5.14
CA HIS A 189 13.31 -7.80 -5.11
C HIS A 189 14.73 -7.50 -5.62
N ARG A 190 14.86 -6.66 -6.67
CA ARG A 190 16.18 -6.20 -7.15
C ARG A 190 16.90 -5.39 -6.09
N GLN A 191 16.24 -4.39 -5.48
CA GLN A 191 16.83 -3.60 -4.40
C GLN A 191 17.38 -4.46 -3.26
N LEU A 192 16.59 -5.46 -2.83
CA LEU A 192 16.99 -6.35 -1.73
C LEU A 192 18.17 -7.25 -2.09
N ARG A 193 18.35 -7.61 -3.36
CA ARG A 193 19.48 -8.41 -3.82
C ARG A 193 20.77 -7.61 -3.94
N GLU A 194 20.68 -6.37 -4.36
CA GLU A 194 21.82 -5.46 -4.50
C GLU A 194 22.46 -5.10 -3.15
N GLU A 195 21.70 -5.21 -2.06
CA GLU A 195 22.21 -4.95 -0.70
C GLU A 195 22.79 -6.17 0.02
N GLN A 196 22.61 -7.38 -0.52
CA GLN A 196 23.25 -8.57 0.02
C GLN A 196 24.65 -8.67 -0.58
N PRO A 197 25.73 -8.36 0.21
CA PRO A 197 27.09 -8.59 -0.27
C PRO A 197 27.27 -10.09 -0.56
N THR A 198 27.82 -10.39 -1.72
CA THR A 198 28.28 -11.73 -2.13
C THR A 198 29.34 -12.26 -1.17
#